data_95fe2f632b41ac3733cc04a1f7ac4ec1
#
_entry.id   95fe2f632b41ac3733cc04a1f7ac4ec1
#
_cell.length_a   1.000
_cell.length_b   1.000
_cell.length_c   1.000
_cell.angle_alpha   90.00
_cell.angle_beta   90.00
_cell.angle_gamma   90.00
#
_symmetry.space_group_name_H-M   'P 1'
#
loop_
_entity.id
_entity.type
_entity.pdbx_description
1 polymer ?
#
loop_
_entity_poly.entity_id
_entity_poly.type
_entity_poly.pdbx_seq_one_letter_code
_entity_poly.pdbx_strand_id
1 'polypeptide(L)'
;MRMTQYQTVWQLTFFPALFPVNCYLVEEENEVTLIDAALPGSYKGIIQAVNQLGKPLRHILLTHAHGDHVGSLDTLAQTFPHAKVMISERDSFLLQGDTSLRQDEPQTPIKGGIPKHIQTKPHQLLTGGETIGSLLAIPTPGHTPGSMSFLDTRNGTLIAGDAFQLHGGIAVSGQIKWTFPFPAFATWNKEEAIKSAQLLADKAPSCLAVGHGKFLRSPSERMRQAIQKAKKG
;
A
#
# COMPACT_ATOMS: atom_id res chain seq x y z
N MET A 1 8.51 -10.17 -13.22
CA MET A 1 8.22 -8.82 -12.70
C MET A 1 8.19 -7.85 -13.88
N ARG A 2 7.27 -6.90 -13.88
CA ARG A 2 7.24 -5.77 -14.83
C ARG A 2 7.53 -4.49 -14.06
N MET A 3 8.41 -3.64 -14.60
CA MET A 3 8.78 -2.36 -14.01
C MET A 3 8.27 -1.22 -14.91
N THR A 4 7.57 -0.25 -14.35
CA THR A 4 7.06 0.93 -15.05
C THR A 4 7.27 2.17 -14.20
N GLN A 5 7.52 3.31 -14.82
CA GLN A 5 7.82 4.56 -14.13
C GLN A 5 6.76 5.63 -14.38
N TYR A 6 6.44 6.36 -13.33
CA TYR A 6 5.75 7.63 -13.41
C TYR A 6 6.49 8.63 -12.53
N GLN A 7 7.11 9.64 -13.14
CA GLN A 7 7.95 10.63 -12.47
C GLN A 7 9.04 9.96 -11.60
N THR A 8 9.01 10.21 -10.28
CA THR A 8 9.94 9.67 -9.28
C THR A 8 9.55 8.29 -8.75
N VAL A 9 8.42 7.75 -9.20
CA VAL A 9 7.83 6.52 -8.66
C VAL A 9 7.94 5.39 -9.68
N TRP A 10 8.58 4.29 -9.27
CA TRP A 10 8.71 3.06 -10.03
C TRP A 10 7.75 2.01 -9.49
N GLN A 11 6.81 1.55 -10.31
CA GLN A 11 5.90 0.44 -10.00
C GLN A 11 6.55 -0.89 -10.40
N LEU A 12 6.70 -1.78 -9.44
CA LEU A 12 7.14 -3.16 -9.62
C LEU A 12 5.91 -4.06 -9.53
N THR A 13 5.47 -4.64 -10.67
CA THR A 13 4.28 -5.50 -10.72
C THR A 13 4.69 -6.97 -10.84
N PHE A 14 4.28 -7.76 -9.87
CA PHE A 14 4.39 -9.21 -9.88
C PHE A 14 3.08 -9.83 -10.40
N PHE A 15 3.17 -10.96 -11.10
CA PHE A 15 2.03 -11.68 -11.70
C PHE A 15 1.03 -10.79 -12.48
N PRO A 16 1.52 -9.94 -13.42
CA PRO A 16 0.74 -8.85 -14.02
C PRO A 16 -0.51 -9.29 -14.80
N ALA A 17 -0.62 -10.57 -15.16
CA ALA A 17 -1.74 -11.09 -15.95
C ALA A 17 -2.86 -11.69 -15.11
N LEU A 18 -2.53 -12.34 -13.98
CA LEU A 18 -3.50 -13.13 -13.21
C LEU A 18 -3.87 -12.46 -11.89
N PHE A 19 -2.89 -12.06 -11.11
CA PHE A 19 -3.05 -11.46 -9.80
C PHE A 19 -1.97 -10.39 -9.61
N PRO A 20 -2.17 -9.20 -10.23
CA PRO A 20 -1.15 -8.16 -10.15
C PRO A 20 -0.98 -7.68 -8.72
N VAL A 21 0.23 -7.86 -8.18
CA VAL A 21 0.64 -7.32 -6.89
C VAL A 21 1.74 -6.30 -7.14
N ASN A 22 1.57 -5.11 -6.62
CA ASN A 22 2.49 -4.01 -6.79
C ASN A 22 3.24 -3.71 -5.49
N CYS A 23 4.50 -3.36 -5.62
CA CYS A 23 5.24 -2.54 -4.68
C CYS A 23 5.91 -1.41 -5.45
N TYR A 24 6.42 -0.42 -4.74
CA TYR A 24 6.90 0.80 -5.37
C TYR A 24 8.28 1.18 -4.86
N LEU A 25 9.15 1.67 -5.77
CA LEU A 25 10.36 2.38 -5.38
C LEU A 25 10.14 3.86 -5.64
N VAL A 26 10.32 4.68 -4.63
CA VAL A 26 10.30 6.14 -4.72
C VAL A 26 11.72 6.62 -4.69
N GLU A 27 12.11 7.27 -5.78
CA GLU A 27 13.47 7.74 -5.99
C GLU A 27 13.63 9.14 -5.42
N GLU A 28 14.53 9.31 -4.44
CA GLU A 28 15.00 10.57 -3.93
C GLU A 28 16.32 10.97 -4.58
N GLU A 29 16.87 12.11 -4.24
CA GLU A 29 18.15 12.58 -4.80
C GLU A 29 19.27 11.56 -4.57
N ASN A 30 19.43 11.08 -3.32
CA ASN A 30 20.57 10.25 -2.91
C ASN A 30 20.16 8.88 -2.35
N GLU A 31 18.88 8.55 -2.35
CA GLU A 31 18.37 7.31 -1.75
C GLU A 31 17.09 6.83 -2.43
N VAL A 32 16.64 5.65 -2.05
CA VAL A 32 15.38 5.05 -2.49
C VAL A 32 14.57 4.61 -1.28
N THR A 33 13.26 4.83 -1.35
CA THR A 33 12.27 4.29 -0.42
C THR A 33 11.47 3.20 -1.12
N LEU A 34 11.37 2.01 -0.51
CA LEU A 34 10.47 0.95 -0.94
C LEU A 34 9.13 1.09 -0.22
N ILE A 35 8.02 1.00 -0.95
CA ILE A 35 6.68 0.91 -0.40
C ILE A 35 6.11 -0.47 -0.73
N ASP A 36 5.80 -1.23 0.31
CA ASP A 36 5.41 -2.63 0.32
C ASP A 36 6.49 -3.62 -0.16
N ALA A 37 6.38 -4.87 0.27
CA ALA A 37 7.35 -5.93 0.02
C ALA A 37 6.79 -7.08 -0.85
N ALA A 38 5.59 -6.88 -1.43
CA ALA A 38 4.90 -7.81 -2.30
C ALA A 38 4.76 -9.23 -1.71
N LEU A 39 4.57 -10.24 -2.58
CA LEU A 39 4.39 -11.65 -2.22
C LEU A 39 5.68 -12.30 -1.70
N PRO A 40 5.60 -13.42 -0.96
CA PRO A 40 6.76 -14.27 -0.70
C PRO A 40 7.51 -14.61 -2.00
N GLY A 41 8.85 -14.49 -1.98
CA GLY A 41 9.69 -14.75 -3.17
C GLY A 41 9.85 -13.57 -4.14
N SER A 42 9.10 -12.46 -3.96
CA SER A 42 9.26 -11.24 -4.78
C SER A 42 10.58 -10.50 -4.54
N TYR A 43 11.25 -10.77 -3.43
CA TYR A 43 12.49 -10.10 -3.02
C TYR A 43 13.57 -10.06 -4.11
N LYS A 44 13.72 -11.12 -4.92
CA LYS A 44 14.72 -11.16 -5.99
C LYS A 44 14.53 -10.05 -7.02
N GLY A 45 13.29 -9.84 -7.43
CA GLY A 45 12.95 -8.77 -8.37
C GLY A 45 13.08 -7.39 -7.75
N ILE A 46 12.71 -7.23 -6.47
CA ILE A 46 12.84 -5.97 -5.73
C ILE A 46 14.32 -5.60 -5.58
N ILE A 47 15.18 -6.53 -5.13
CA ILE A 47 16.63 -6.31 -5.00
C ILE A 47 17.24 -5.91 -6.36
N GLN A 48 16.87 -6.61 -7.43
CA GLN A 48 17.34 -6.27 -8.77
C GLN A 48 16.95 -4.84 -9.17
N ALA A 49 15.70 -4.42 -8.88
CA ALA A 49 15.23 -3.07 -9.20
C ALA A 49 15.96 -2.00 -8.36
N VAL A 50 16.17 -2.23 -7.06
CA VAL A 50 16.97 -1.33 -6.20
C VAL A 50 18.39 -1.17 -6.74
N ASN A 51 19.05 -2.28 -7.09
CA ASN A 51 20.40 -2.26 -7.65
C ASN A 51 20.46 -1.52 -9.00
N GLN A 52 19.40 -1.64 -9.83
CA GLN A 52 19.32 -0.95 -11.12
C GLN A 52 19.25 0.57 -10.94
N LEU A 53 18.63 1.07 -9.85
CA LEU A 53 18.59 2.51 -9.56
C LEU A 53 19.92 3.04 -9.01
N GLY A 54 20.82 2.17 -8.53
CA GLY A 54 22.17 2.52 -8.08
C GLY A 54 22.22 3.41 -6.83
N LYS A 55 21.11 3.51 -6.10
CA LYS A 55 20.97 4.31 -4.87
C LYS A 55 20.69 3.41 -3.67
N PRO A 56 21.16 3.75 -2.47
CA PRO A 56 20.90 2.93 -1.27
C PRO A 56 19.41 2.93 -0.91
N LEU A 57 18.86 1.76 -0.59
CA LEU A 57 17.56 1.62 0.05
C LEU A 57 17.67 2.05 1.52
N ARG A 58 16.94 3.10 1.90
CA ARG A 58 16.96 3.66 3.27
C ARG A 58 15.70 3.38 4.06
N HIS A 59 14.56 3.26 3.38
CA HIS A 59 13.27 3.05 4.04
C HIS A 59 12.48 1.95 3.35
N ILE A 60 11.79 1.14 4.15
CA ILE A 60 10.74 0.20 3.72
C ILE A 60 9.47 0.61 4.46
N LEU A 61 8.54 1.21 3.73
CA LEU A 61 7.25 1.66 4.26
C LEU A 61 6.19 0.63 3.88
N LEU A 62 5.36 0.23 4.83
CA LEU A 62 4.27 -0.70 4.58
C LEU A 62 2.94 0.04 4.59
N THR A 63 2.15 -0.16 3.55
CA THR A 63 0.80 0.41 3.48
C THR A 63 -0.13 -0.28 4.46
N HIS A 64 -0.03 -1.60 4.58
CA HIS A 64 -0.78 -2.43 5.51
C HIS A 64 -0.16 -3.84 5.64
N ALA A 65 -0.68 -4.66 6.55
CA ALA A 65 -0.03 -5.91 6.93
C ALA A 65 -0.63 -7.16 6.25
N HIS A 66 -1.20 -7.09 5.06
CA HIS A 66 -1.58 -8.31 4.33
C HIS A 66 -0.37 -9.00 3.69
N GLY A 67 -0.44 -10.33 3.59
CA GLY A 67 0.68 -11.18 3.17
C GLY A 67 1.22 -10.90 1.76
N ASP A 68 0.40 -10.35 0.86
CA ASP A 68 0.81 -9.93 -0.46
C ASP A 68 1.45 -8.52 -0.50
N HIS A 69 1.48 -7.83 0.64
CA HIS A 69 2.20 -6.57 0.83
C HIS A 69 3.45 -6.71 1.71
N VAL A 70 3.51 -7.75 2.55
CA VAL A 70 4.65 -7.95 3.47
C VAL A 70 5.42 -9.25 3.23
N GLY A 71 5.05 -10.03 2.21
CA GLY A 71 5.52 -11.38 2.02
C GLY A 71 7.04 -11.56 1.83
N SER A 72 7.73 -10.56 1.29
CA SER A 72 9.19 -10.57 1.16
C SER A 72 9.93 -9.73 2.20
N LEU A 73 9.22 -9.20 3.22
CA LEU A 73 9.76 -8.21 4.17
C LEU A 73 11.00 -8.72 4.90
N ASP A 74 10.96 -9.94 5.48
CA ASP A 74 12.07 -10.48 6.26
C ASP A 74 13.35 -10.60 5.45
N THR A 75 13.24 -11.11 4.22
CA THR A 75 14.41 -11.25 3.34
C THR A 75 14.95 -9.88 2.92
N LEU A 76 14.08 -8.91 2.66
CA LEU A 76 14.50 -7.55 2.29
C LEU A 76 15.15 -6.82 3.46
N ALA A 77 14.61 -6.93 4.68
CA ALA A 77 15.22 -6.36 5.88
C ALA A 77 16.60 -6.95 6.17
N GLN A 78 16.78 -8.26 5.96
CA GLN A 78 18.09 -8.92 6.07
C GLN A 78 19.08 -8.47 4.98
N THR A 79 18.60 -8.30 3.75
CA THR A 79 19.43 -7.89 2.61
C THR A 79 19.86 -6.43 2.71
N PHE A 80 19.00 -5.58 3.25
CA PHE A 80 19.21 -4.14 3.41
C PHE A 80 19.18 -3.73 4.89
N PRO A 81 20.18 -4.14 5.71
CA PRO A 81 20.13 -3.98 7.17
C PRO A 81 20.15 -2.52 7.65
N HIS A 82 20.47 -1.59 6.76
CA HIS A 82 20.43 -0.16 7.05
C HIS A 82 19.10 0.51 6.66
N ALA A 83 18.19 -0.23 6.01
CA ALA A 83 16.87 0.28 5.68
C ALA A 83 15.96 0.22 6.92
N LYS A 84 15.33 1.35 7.24
CA LYS A 84 14.37 1.43 8.35
C LYS A 84 13.01 0.93 7.89
N VAL A 85 12.49 -0.08 8.56
CA VAL A 85 11.13 -0.60 8.33
C VAL A 85 10.13 0.21 9.13
N MET A 86 9.07 0.70 8.50
CA MET A 86 8.02 1.50 9.11
C MET A 86 6.65 0.98 8.69
N ILE A 87 5.72 0.94 9.63
CA ILE A 87 4.31 0.59 9.44
C ILE A 87 3.48 1.42 10.42
N SER A 88 2.18 1.54 10.18
CA SER A 88 1.30 2.17 11.15
C SER A 88 1.36 1.45 12.51
N GLU A 89 1.20 2.21 13.58
CA GLU A 89 1.09 1.63 14.93
C GLU A 89 0.02 0.54 14.96
N ARG A 90 -1.14 0.81 14.34
CA ARG A 90 -2.26 -0.13 14.38
C ARG A 90 -2.00 -1.42 13.61
N ASP A 91 -1.45 -1.37 12.41
CA ASP A 91 -1.16 -2.56 11.62
C ASP A 91 0.11 -3.29 12.06
N SER A 92 0.92 -2.71 12.96
CA SER A 92 2.03 -3.44 13.57
C SER A 92 1.57 -4.65 14.39
N PHE A 93 0.33 -4.63 14.93
CA PHE A 93 -0.30 -5.78 15.59
C PHE A 93 -0.64 -6.86 14.56
N LEU A 94 -1.24 -6.48 13.41
CA LEU A 94 -1.53 -7.42 12.33
C LEU A 94 -0.26 -8.04 11.74
N LEU A 95 0.81 -7.27 11.65
CA LEU A 95 2.12 -7.77 11.19
C LEU A 95 2.64 -8.90 12.09
N GLN A 96 2.27 -8.89 13.37
CA GLN A 96 2.58 -9.93 14.35
C GLN A 96 1.52 -11.03 14.42
N GLY A 97 0.46 -10.97 13.59
CA GLY A 97 -0.63 -11.93 13.57
C GLY A 97 -1.75 -11.67 14.58
N ASP A 98 -1.71 -10.55 15.31
CA ASP A 98 -2.76 -10.17 16.27
C ASP A 98 -3.89 -9.45 15.54
N THR A 99 -5.06 -10.10 15.49
CA THR A 99 -6.29 -9.60 14.86
C THR A 99 -7.30 -9.06 15.87
N SER A 100 -6.91 -8.81 17.10
CA SER A 100 -7.77 -8.23 18.13
C SER A 100 -8.22 -6.81 17.72
N LEU A 101 -9.47 -6.49 18.02
CA LEU A 101 -10.06 -5.17 17.75
C LEU A 101 -9.88 -4.26 18.99
N ARG A 102 -9.64 -2.98 18.77
CA ARG A 102 -9.67 -1.96 19.83
C ARG A 102 -11.13 -1.58 20.12
N GLN A 103 -11.38 -1.07 21.33
CA GLN A 103 -12.75 -0.71 21.75
C GLN A 103 -13.36 0.45 20.95
N ASP A 104 -12.52 1.34 20.45
CA ASP A 104 -12.86 2.52 19.66
C ASP A 104 -12.97 2.25 18.16
N GLU A 105 -12.76 1.00 17.72
CA GLU A 105 -12.83 0.58 16.32
C GLU A 105 -14.18 -0.09 16.00
N PRO A 106 -14.65 -0.05 14.74
CA PRO A 106 -15.74 -0.91 14.29
C PRO A 106 -15.51 -2.38 14.63
N GLN A 107 -16.47 -3.01 15.30
CA GLN A 107 -16.36 -4.39 15.80
C GLN A 107 -16.60 -5.43 14.70
N THR A 108 -16.22 -5.13 13.45
CA THR A 108 -16.26 -6.10 12.33
C THR A 108 -14.98 -6.93 12.33
N PRO A 109 -15.05 -8.26 12.09
CA PRO A 109 -13.86 -9.09 12.07
C PRO A 109 -12.84 -8.61 11.01
N ILE A 110 -11.56 -8.60 11.37
CA ILE A 110 -10.47 -8.33 10.42
C ILE A 110 -10.40 -9.48 9.42
N LYS A 111 -10.26 -9.14 8.14
CA LYS A 111 -10.26 -10.07 7.01
C LYS A 111 -8.94 -9.99 6.25
N GLY A 112 -8.75 -10.90 5.29
CA GLY A 112 -7.59 -10.95 4.42
C GLY A 112 -6.49 -11.89 4.89
N GLY A 113 -5.41 -11.93 4.16
CA GLY A 113 -4.27 -12.80 4.40
C GLY A 113 -3.33 -12.25 5.47
N ILE A 114 -3.73 -12.33 6.75
CA ILE A 114 -2.87 -11.87 7.86
C ILE A 114 -1.62 -12.75 7.96
N PRO A 115 -0.40 -12.17 7.96
CA PRO A 115 0.84 -12.92 8.06
C PRO A 115 0.96 -13.58 9.45
N LYS A 116 1.57 -14.78 9.50
CA LYS A 116 1.72 -15.52 10.76
C LYS A 116 3.17 -15.65 11.25
N HIS A 117 4.13 -15.29 10.40
CA HIS A 117 5.54 -15.66 10.64
C HIS A 117 6.53 -14.53 10.29
N ILE A 118 6.08 -13.29 10.21
CA ILE A 118 7.00 -12.17 9.98
C ILE A 118 7.86 -11.96 11.23
N GLN A 119 9.18 -12.02 11.06
CA GLN A 119 10.16 -11.84 12.14
C GLN A 119 10.63 -10.38 12.25
N THR A 120 10.54 -9.64 11.16
CA THR A 120 10.97 -8.25 11.10
C THR A 120 10.12 -7.38 12.04
N LYS A 121 10.79 -6.72 12.97
CA LYS A 121 10.15 -5.72 13.83
C LYS A 121 10.29 -4.34 13.19
N PRO A 122 9.23 -3.52 13.16
CA PRO A 122 9.33 -2.15 12.68
C PRO A 122 10.33 -1.34 13.52
N HIS A 123 11.13 -0.51 12.84
CA HIS A 123 12.03 0.44 13.48
C HIS A 123 11.31 1.69 13.96
N GLN A 124 10.20 2.04 13.30
CA GLN A 124 9.36 3.18 13.63
C GLN A 124 7.90 2.85 13.34
N LEU A 125 7.03 3.31 14.23
CA LEU A 125 5.59 3.23 14.08
C LEU A 125 5.06 4.58 13.58
N LEU A 126 4.17 4.54 12.60
CA LEU A 126 3.55 5.72 11.98
C LEU A 126 2.16 5.95 12.58
N THR A 127 1.83 7.21 12.84
CA THR A 127 0.51 7.65 13.34
C THR A 127 -0.22 8.54 12.33
N GLY A 128 0.53 9.05 11.32
CA GLY A 128 0.04 9.93 10.28
C GLY A 128 0.53 11.36 10.42
N GLY A 129 0.81 11.99 9.28
CA GLY A 129 1.40 13.31 9.20
C GLY A 129 2.93 13.33 9.14
N GLU A 130 3.58 12.18 9.36
CA GLU A 130 5.03 12.07 9.20
C GLU A 130 5.43 12.23 7.74
N THR A 131 6.59 12.86 7.54
CA THR A 131 7.24 12.98 6.23
C THR A 131 8.50 12.12 6.21
N ILE A 132 8.59 11.18 5.27
CA ILE A 132 9.73 10.30 5.07
C ILE A 132 10.28 10.59 3.67
N GLY A 133 11.41 11.28 3.58
CA GLY A 133 11.85 11.89 2.32
C GLY A 133 10.78 12.85 1.80
N SER A 134 10.29 12.61 0.58
CA SER A 134 9.21 13.40 -0.03
C SER A 134 7.80 12.86 0.27
N LEU A 135 7.69 11.74 1.00
CA LEU A 135 6.45 11.02 1.21
C LEU A 135 5.75 11.47 2.49
N LEU A 136 4.55 12.03 2.36
CA LEU A 136 3.64 12.30 3.47
C LEU A 136 2.81 11.06 3.78
N ALA A 137 2.91 10.56 5.02
CA ALA A 137 2.10 9.45 5.52
C ALA A 137 0.69 9.91 5.88
N ILE A 138 -0.33 9.22 5.34
CA ILE A 138 -1.75 9.55 5.52
C ILE A 138 -2.47 8.30 6.03
N PRO A 139 -3.06 8.32 7.25
CA PRO A 139 -3.90 7.23 7.72
C PRO A 139 -5.12 7.04 6.82
N THR A 140 -5.35 5.81 6.38
CA THR A 140 -6.45 5.45 5.48
C THR A 140 -7.10 4.13 5.91
N PRO A 141 -7.62 4.05 7.16
CA PRO A 141 -8.25 2.84 7.66
C PRO A 141 -9.42 2.40 6.79
N GLY A 142 -9.68 1.09 6.77
CA GLY A 142 -10.82 0.52 6.05
C GLY A 142 -10.49 -0.81 5.40
N HIS A 143 -9.44 -0.92 4.59
CA HIS A 143 -8.96 -2.21 4.10
C HIS A 143 -8.41 -3.05 5.25
N THR A 144 -7.51 -2.47 6.02
CA THR A 144 -7.17 -2.88 7.39
C THR A 144 -7.42 -1.72 8.36
N PRO A 145 -7.47 -1.95 9.68
CA PRO A 145 -7.64 -0.87 10.66
C PRO A 145 -6.51 0.16 10.65
N GLY A 146 -5.29 -0.26 10.31
CA GLY A 146 -4.10 0.58 10.29
C GLY A 146 -3.59 0.91 8.89
N SER A 147 -4.38 0.72 7.84
CA SER A 147 -3.95 1.06 6.47
C SER A 147 -3.45 2.48 6.35
N MET A 148 -2.37 2.67 5.58
CA MET A 148 -1.72 3.95 5.30
C MET A 148 -1.62 4.17 3.79
N SER A 149 -1.66 5.42 3.38
CA SER A 149 -1.30 5.87 2.04
C SER A 149 -0.15 6.84 2.10
N PHE A 150 0.63 6.94 1.03
CA PHE A 150 1.80 7.83 0.95
C PHE A 150 1.67 8.77 -0.24
N LEU A 151 1.75 10.08 0.01
CA LEU A 151 1.69 11.10 -1.03
C LEU A 151 3.08 11.66 -1.29
N ASP A 152 3.61 11.48 -2.50
CA ASP A 152 4.81 12.18 -2.93
C ASP A 152 4.48 13.66 -3.14
N THR A 153 4.94 14.49 -2.23
CA THR A 153 4.62 15.93 -2.18
C THR A 153 5.26 16.73 -3.31
N ARG A 154 6.26 16.19 -3.99
CA ARG A 154 6.96 16.85 -5.12
C ARG A 154 6.10 16.89 -6.38
N ASN A 155 5.28 15.87 -6.57
CA ASN A 155 4.57 15.67 -7.84
C ASN A 155 3.10 15.25 -7.70
N GLY A 156 2.64 15.04 -6.47
CA GLY A 156 1.26 14.65 -6.19
C GLY A 156 0.92 13.19 -6.52
N THR A 157 1.92 12.31 -6.67
CA THR A 157 1.66 10.86 -6.83
C THR A 157 1.23 10.27 -5.50
N LEU A 158 0.03 9.69 -5.48
CA LEU A 158 -0.55 9.04 -4.31
C LEU A 158 -0.39 7.52 -4.42
N ILE A 159 0.34 6.92 -3.49
CA ILE A 159 0.48 5.47 -3.33
C ILE A 159 -0.48 5.05 -2.23
N ALA A 160 -1.62 4.49 -2.63
CA ALA A 160 -2.78 4.30 -1.77
C ALA A 160 -2.94 2.87 -1.23
N GLY A 161 -1.94 1.99 -1.46
CA GLY A 161 -2.09 0.58 -1.10
C GLY A 161 -3.42 0.02 -1.62
N ASP A 162 -4.18 -0.59 -0.74
CA ASP A 162 -5.48 -1.18 -1.10
C ASP A 162 -6.70 -0.32 -0.70
N ALA A 163 -6.50 0.99 -0.40
CA ALA A 163 -7.64 1.91 -0.26
C ALA A 163 -8.47 2.00 -1.55
N PHE A 164 -7.82 1.80 -2.70
CA PHE A 164 -8.42 1.62 -4.01
C PHE A 164 -7.79 0.42 -4.73
N GLN A 165 -8.52 -0.17 -5.68
CA GLN A 165 -7.98 -1.07 -6.69
C GLN A 165 -8.20 -0.51 -8.09
N LEU A 166 -7.33 -0.87 -9.05
CA LEU A 166 -7.44 -0.48 -10.47
C LEU A 166 -7.52 -1.68 -11.42
N HIS A 167 -7.22 -2.88 -10.95
CA HIS A 167 -7.38 -4.09 -11.76
C HIS A 167 -8.87 -4.43 -11.92
N GLY A 168 -9.31 -4.63 -13.16
CA GLY A 168 -10.73 -4.78 -13.46
C GLY A 168 -11.55 -3.48 -13.38
N GLY A 169 -10.89 -2.33 -13.25
CA GLY A 169 -11.48 -1.00 -13.12
C GLY A 169 -11.39 -0.44 -11.69
N ILE A 170 -11.49 0.88 -11.58
CA ILE A 170 -11.38 1.54 -10.28
C ILE A 170 -12.52 1.14 -9.33
N ALA A 171 -12.15 0.81 -8.09
CA ALA A 171 -13.07 0.58 -7.00
C ALA A 171 -12.46 1.01 -5.67
N VAL A 172 -13.28 1.45 -4.73
CA VAL A 172 -12.90 1.64 -3.32
C VAL A 172 -12.82 0.27 -2.65
N SER A 173 -11.97 0.13 -1.66
CA SER A 173 -11.89 -1.07 -0.81
C SER A 173 -13.27 -1.49 -0.29
N GLY A 174 -13.57 -2.79 -0.31
CA GLY A 174 -14.91 -3.32 0.02
C GLY A 174 -15.94 -3.27 -1.11
N GLN A 175 -15.65 -2.62 -2.24
CA GLN A 175 -16.51 -2.64 -3.42
C GLN A 175 -16.14 -3.80 -4.35
N ILE A 176 -17.06 -4.75 -4.55
CA ILE A 176 -16.82 -5.94 -5.35
C ILE A 176 -16.65 -5.59 -6.84
N LYS A 177 -15.54 -6.03 -7.41
CA LYS A 177 -15.30 -6.12 -8.85
C LYS A 177 -15.21 -7.60 -9.22
N TRP A 178 -16.21 -8.15 -9.87
CA TRP A 178 -16.25 -9.59 -10.18
C TRP A 178 -15.06 -10.08 -11.02
N THR A 179 -14.44 -9.20 -11.80
CA THR A 179 -13.20 -9.49 -12.53
C THR A 179 -11.98 -9.60 -11.63
N PHE A 180 -12.03 -9.04 -10.40
CA PHE A 180 -10.98 -9.09 -9.38
C PHE A 180 -11.57 -8.79 -7.98
N PRO A 181 -12.24 -9.74 -7.33
CA PRO A 181 -12.99 -9.50 -6.09
C PRO A 181 -12.14 -9.51 -4.82
N PHE A 182 -10.88 -9.95 -4.91
CA PHE A 182 -10.03 -10.26 -3.76
C PHE A 182 -9.86 -9.10 -2.78
N PRO A 183 -9.54 -7.84 -3.20
CA PRO A 183 -9.41 -6.74 -2.26
C PRO A 183 -10.70 -6.44 -1.51
N ALA A 184 -11.87 -6.61 -2.16
CA ALA A 184 -13.16 -6.40 -1.50
C ALA A 184 -13.44 -7.45 -0.40
N PHE A 185 -13.10 -8.71 -0.66
CA PHE A 185 -13.29 -9.78 0.33
C PHE A 185 -12.32 -9.70 1.49
N ALA A 186 -11.14 -9.10 1.28
CA ALA A 186 -10.13 -8.87 2.29
C ALA A 186 -10.34 -7.58 3.09
N THR A 187 -11.35 -6.77 2.75
CA THR A 187 -11.61 -5.49 3.41
C THR A 187 -12.26 -5.68 4.78
N TRP A 188 -11.67 -5.06 5.79
CA TRP A 188 -12.16 -5.05 7.16
C TRP A 188 -13.48 -4.28 7.31
N ASN A 189 -13.49 -2.99 6.94
CA ASN A 189 -14.66 -2.13 7.11
C ASN A 189 -14.87 -1.22 5.90
N LYS A 190 -16.01 -1.40 5.22
CA LYS A 190 -16.34 -0.66 3.99
C LYS A 190 -16.63 0.82 4.25
N GLU A 191 -17.26 1.15 5.37
CA GLU A 191 -17.62 2.54 5.69
C GLU A 191 -16.37 3.36 5.96
N GLU A 192 -15.43 2.81 6.75
CA GLU A 192 -14.12 3.44 6.97
C GLU A 192 -13.32 3.57 5.67
N ALA A 193 -13.36 2.55 4.80
CA ALA A 193 -12.72 2.61 3.49
C ALA A 193 -13.29 3.73 2.60
N ILE A 194 -14.60 3.98 2.64
CA ILE A 194 -15.24 5.07 1.91
C ILE A 194 -14.81 6.44 2.46
N LYS A 195 -14.71 6.60 3.79
CA LYS A 195 -14.21 7.84 4.41
C LYS A 195 -12.76 8.12 3.99
N SER A 196 -11.92 7.11 4.08
CA SER A 196 -10.51 7.18 3.65
C SER A 196 -10.38 7.50 2.15
N ALA A 197 -11.18 6.86 1.31
CA ALA A 197 -11.20 7.14 -0.12
C ALA A 197 -11.59 8.60 -0.42
N GLN A 198 -12.56 9.18 0.33
CA GLN A 198 -12.94 10.57 0.19
C GLN A 198 -11.78 11.50 0.60
N LEU A 199 -11.15 11.25 1.75
CA LEU A 199 -9.96 11.99 2.22
C LEU A 199 -8.87 12.02 1.14
N LEU A 200 -8.59 10.87 0.52
CA LEU A 200 -7.58 10.75 -0.53
C LEU A 200 -7.97 11.48 -1.83
N ALA A 201 -9.25 11.43 -2.22
CA ALA A 201 -9.74 12.16 -3.39
C ALA A 201 -9.66 13.68 -3.22
N ASP A 202 -9.86 14.17 -1.98
CA ASP A 202 -9.78 15.61 -1.65
C ASP A 202 -8.32 16.13 -1.69
N LYS A 203 -7.31 15.24 -1.66
CA LYS A 203 -5.91 15.60 -1.93
C LYS A 203 -5.64 15.93 -3.40
N ALA A 204 -6.59 15.69 -4.30
CA ALA A 204 -6.50 15.94 -5.74
C ALA A 204 -5.18 15.39 -6.37
N PRO A 205 -4.84 14.11 -6.20
CA PRO A 205 -3.57 13.58 -6.67
C PRO A 205 -3.42 13.67 -8.19
N SER A 206 -2.18 13.85 -8.65
CA SER A 206 -1.84 13.86 -10.08
C SER A 206 -1.88 12.45 -10.68
N CYS A 207 -1.56 11.45 -9.86
CA CYS A 207 -1.53 10.05 -10.22
C CYS A 207 -1.92 9.19 -9.01
N LEU A 208 -2.71 8.14 -9.25
CA LEU A 208 -3.06 7.12 -8.25
C LEU A 208 -2.30 5.82 -8.56
N ALA A 209 -1.57 5.33 -7.56
CA ALA A 209 -0.84 4.08 -7.52
C ALA A 209 -1.43 3.19 -6.42
N VAL A 210 -1.68 1.91 -6.72
CA VAL A 210 -2.44 1.00 -5.84
C VAL A 210 -1.79 -0.38 -5.74
N GLY A 211 -2.12 -1.18 -4.73
CA GLY A 211 -1.65 -2.55 -4.58
C GLY A 211 -1.98 -3.43 -5.80
N HIS A 212 -3.10 -3.20 -6.47
CA HIS A 212 -3.57 -4.03 -7.57
C HIS A 212 -4.01 -3.22 -8.80
N GLY A 213 -3.15 -3.18 -9.84
CA GLY A 213 -3.45 -2.53 -11.10
C GLY A 213 -2.35 -1.58 -11.59
N LYS A 214 -2.60 -0.87 -12.69
CA LYS A 214 -1.65 0.07 -13.29
C LYS A 214 -1.84 1.47 -12.71
N PHE A 215 -0.83 2.33 -12.88
CA PHE A 215 -0.98 3.77 -12.61
C PHE A 215 -2.23 4.36 -13.29
N LEU A 216 -2.94 5.22 -12.56
CA LEU A 216 -4.04 6.02 -13.09
C LEU A 216 -3.68 7.50 -13.00
N ARG A 217 -3.36 8.11 -14.14
CA ARG A 217 -3.08 9.55 -14.25
C ARG A 217 -4.37 10.36 -14.17
N SER A 218 -4.30 11.56 -13.60
CA SER A 218 -5.45 12.47 -13.43
C SER A 218 -6.68 11.77 -12.85
N PRO A 219 -6.55 11.11 -11.67
CA PRO A 219 -7.53 10.16 -11.18
C PRO A 219 -8.79 10.79 -10.58
N SER A 220 -8.80 12.10 -10.30
CA SER A 220 -9.76 12.78 -9.42
C SER A 220 -11.22 12.48 -9.74
N GLU A 221 -11.63 12.60 -11.01
CA GLU A 221 -13.02 12.33 -11.41
C GLU A 221 -13.39 10.86 -11.24
N ARG A 222 -12.49 9.95 -11.63
CA ARG A 222 -12.72 8.50 -11.51
C ARG A 222 -12.75 8.04 -10.06
N MET A 223 -11.97 8.66 -9.17
CA MET A 223 -12.01 8.41 -7.72
C MET A 223 -13.37 8.82 -7.17
N ARG A 224 -13.87 10.04 -7.49
CA ARG A 224 -15.19 10.51 -7.04
C ARG A 224 -16.31 9.58 -7.51
N GLN A 225 -16.29 9.16 -8.77
CA GLN A 225 -17.28 8.22 -9.31
C GLN A 225 -17.23 6.85 -8.59
N ALA A 226 -16.03 6.32 -8.29
CA ALA A 226 -15.88 5.08 -7.54
C ALA A 226 -16.44 5.21 -6.11
N ILE A 227 -16.15 6.32 -5.43
CA ILE A 227 -16.67 6.62 -4.09
C ILE A 227 -18.20 6.69 -4.12
N GLN A 228 -18.80 7.39 -5.09
CA GLN A 228 -20.25 7.47 -5.21
C GLN A 228 -20.90 6.10 -5.44
N LYS A 229 -20.28 5.25 -6.26
CA LYS A 229 -20.74 3.87 -6.46
C LYS A 229 -20.61 3.03 -5.18
N ALA A 230 -19.54 3.20 -4.41
CA ALA A 230 -19.33 2.48 -3.15
C ALA A 230 -20.36 2.87 -2.08
N LYS A 231 -20.83 4.14 -2.05
CA LYS A 231 -21.86 4.62 -1.13
C LYS A 231 -23.27 4.07 -1.43
N LYS A 232 -23.53 3.65 -2.68
CA LYS A 232 -24.85 3.16 -3.13
C LYS A 232 -25.03 1.65 -3.04
N GLY A 233 -23.99 0.88 -2.91
CA GLY A 233 -23.97 -0.59 -2.85
C GLY A 233 -23.31 -1.10 -1.59
#